data_7a1b8a0a2208e8033003fd0791540343
#
_entry.id   7a1b8a0a2208e8033003fd0791540343
#
_cell.length_a   1.000
_cell.length_b   1.000
_cell.length_c   1.000
_cell.angle_alpha   90.00
_cell.angle_beta   90.00
_cell.angle_gamma   90.00
#
_symmetry.space_group_name_H-M   'P 1'
#
loop_
_entity.id
_entity.type
_entity.pdbx_description
1 polymer ?
#
loop_
_entity_poly.entity_id
_entity_poly.type
_entity_poly.pdbx_seq_one_letter_code
_entity_poly.pdbx_strand_id
1 'polypeptide(L)'
;MRYYDRVIIGAGLYGLYGALICGRKGYNVIVLECENGPFLRATYINQARVHNGYHYPRSLSTVNSVTEYFQKFNREFEFCINSSFKKIYATSSKYSWTSAAQFKKFCKNANIKCIEIDPGEFFNPGMCDGAFEVEEYTYDSAILRDYLLEEIKKFPQVELKFNVKIESIERSSREFYINIDGENTISTGYILNATYASANQINTIAGFEPFKIKYELCEVILCHPGENLKKLGITVMDGPFFSIMPFGKTGLHSLTSVTFTPHMSCHENLPLFECQKNNPLCSENRLFNCNICEFRPPSSWSYMSGIAKKYLRSQYDFSF
;
A
#
# COMPACT_ATOMS: atom_id res chain seq x y z
N MET A 1 14.06 1.47 33.67
CA MET A 1 13.07 0.79 32.82
C MET A 1 11.75 1.57 32.90
N ARG A 2 11.13 1.88 31.78
CA ARG A 2 9.85 2.62 31.73
C ARG A 2 8.75 1.71 31.22
N TYR A 3 7.57 1.75 31.83
CA TYR A 3 6.39 0.97 31.46
C TYR A 3 5.48 1.78 30.54
N TYR A 4 4.92 1.12 29.48
CA TYR A 4 3.89 1.64 28.61
C TYR A 4 2.69 0.68 28.57
N ASP A 5 1.48 1.20 28.55
CA ASP A 5 0.27 0.38 28.41
C ASP A 5 0.27 -0.35 27.06
N ARG A 6 0.82 0.31 26.02
CA ARG A 6 0.89 -0.20 24.65
C ARG A 6 2.22 0.18 24.03
N VAL A 7 2.88 -0.78 23.40
CA VAL A 7 4.00 -0.55 22.49
C VAL A 7 3.54 -0.88 21.09
N ILE A 8 3.78 0.03 20.15
CA ILE A 8 3.46 -0.13 18.73
C ILE A 8 4.78 -0.13 17.96
N ILE A 9 5.03 -1.18 17.18
CA ILE A 9 6.24 -1.30 16.35
C ILE A 9 5.85 -1.01 14.90
N GLY A 10 6.45 0.06 14.34
CA GLY A 10 6.18 0.60 13.01
C GLY A 10 5.29 1.83 13.03
N ALA A 11 5.76 2.93 12.42
CA ALA A 11 5.03 4.19 12.25
C ALA A 11 4.43 4.36 10.83
N GLY A 12 4.01 3.26 10.21
CA GLY A 12 3.14 3.28 9.03
C GLY A 12 1.71 3.65 9.38
N LEU A 13 0.79 3.58 8.41
CA LEU A 13 -0.62 3.93 8.58
C LEU A 13 -1.26 3.23 9.78
N TYR A 14 -1.10 1.91 9.89
CA TYR A 14 -1.70 1.14 10.97
C TYR A 14 -1.10 1.49 12.34
N GLY A 15 0.21 1.76 12.40
CA GLY A 15 0.88 2.13 13.64
C GLY A 15 0.44 3.49 14.15
N LEU A 16 0.45 4.53 13.31
CA LEU A 16 0.01 5.87 13.73
C LEU A 16 -1.49 5.92 14.02
N TYR A 17 -2.31 5.25 13.22
CA TYR A 17 -3.76 5.19 13.49
C TYR A 17 -4.05 4.44 14.80
N GLY A 18 -3.35 3.33 15.04
CA GLY A 18 -3.43 2.60 16.32
C GLY A 18 -2.99 3.46 17.51
N ALA A 19 -1.91 4.23 17.37
CA ALA A 19 -1.44 5.16 18.39
C ALA A 19 -2.46 6.24 18.70
N LEU A 20 -3.07 6.84 17.66
CA LEU A 20 -4.13 7.83 17.82
C LEU A 20 -5.35 7.28 18.58
N ILE A 21 -5.81 6.06 18.21
CA ILE A 21 -6.93 5.41 18.92
C ILE A 21 -6.58 5.14 20.37
N CYS A 22 -5.37 4.64 20.65
CA CYS A 22 -4.92 4.37 22.01
C CYS A 22 -4.78 5.67 22.82
N GLY A 23 -4.25 6.74 22.21
CA GLY A 23 -4.17 8.07 22.85
C GLY A 23 -5.54 8.62 23.23
N ARG A 24 -6.52 8.53 22.33
CA ARG A 24 -7.93 8.91 22.61
C ARG A 24 -8.57 8.12 23.76
N LYS A 25 -8.08 6.91 24.01
CA LYS A 25 -8.53 6.06 25.14
C LYS A 25 -7.74 6.30 26.42
N GLY A 26 -6.78 7.22 26.43
CA GLY A 26 -5.98 7.59 27.59
C GLY A 26 -4.81 6.65 27.91
N TYR A 27 -4.46 5.73 27.01
CA TYR A 27 -3.31 4.84 27.22
C TYR A 27 -1.97 5.58 27.08
N ASN A 28 -1.00 5.18 27.92
CA ASN A 28 0.40 5.56 27.78
C ASN A 28 1.03 4.69 26.67
N VAL A 29 1.42 5.32 25.56
CA VAL A 29 1.82 4.62 24.32
C VAL A 29 3.20 5.06 23.87
N ILE A 30 4.02 4.12 23.40
CA ILE A 30 5.19 4.43 22.60
C ILE A 30 5.09 3.76 21.22
N VAL A 31 5.40 4.51 20.17
CA VAL A 31 5.59 4.01 18.81
C VAL A 31 7.07 3.95 18.51
N LEU A 32 7.56 2.78 18.13
CA LEU A 32 8.96 2.53 17.76
C LEU A 32 9.06 2.37 16.25
N GLU A 33 9.83 3.24 15.59
CA GLU A 33 10.04 3.23 14.14
C GLU A 33 11.53 3.13 13.81
N CYS A 34 11.89 2.24 12.90
CA CYS A 34 13.29 2.03 12.48
C CYS A 34 13.80 3.12 11.52
N GLU A 35 12.92 3.81 10.82
CA GLU A 35 13.27 4.93 9.95
C GLU A 35 13.36 6.25 10.74
N ASN A 36 13.87 7.30 10.08
CA ASN A 36 13.96 8.64 10.66
C ASN A 36 12.63 9.42 10.66
N GLY A 37 11.55 8.82 10.22
CA GLY A 37 10.22 9.41 10.16
C GLY A 37 9.14 8.40 9.81
N PRO A 38 7.85 8.79 9.92
CA PRO A 38 6.74 7.92 9.63
C PRO A 38 6.42 7.87 8.12
N PHE A 39 5.78 6.79 7.67
CA PHE A 39 5.29 6.59 6.30
C PHE A 39 6.38 6.49 5.22
N LEU A 40 7.62 6.19 5.59
CA LEU A 40 8.74 6.18 4.64
C LEU A 40 8.87 4.88 3.82
N ARG A 41 8.01 3.88 4.08
CA ARG A 41 8.00 2.59 3.37
C ARG A 41 6.65 2.36 2.68
N ALA A 42 6.09 1.17 2.79
CA ALA A 42 4.91 0.72 2.06
C ALA A 42 3.67 1.63 2.17
N THR A 43 3.52 2.41 3.24
CA THR A 43 2.40 3.36 3.35
C THR A 43 2.50 4.51 2.35
N TYR A 44 3.72 4.94 1.99
CA TYR A 44 3.92 5.92 0.92
C TYR A 44 4.06 5.23 -0.44
N ILE A 45 4.80 4.11 -0.49
CA ILE A 45 5.07 3.37 -1.72
C ILE A 45 3.99 2.31 -1.94
N ASN A 46 2.87 2.74 -2.49
CA ASN A 46 1.75 1.90 -2.89
C ASN A 46 0.97 2.60 -4.01
N GLN A 47 -0.11 2.00 -4.48
CA GLN A 47 -0.94 2.58 -5.53
C GLN A 47 -1.84 3.72 -5.04
N ALA A 48 -1.83 4.03 -3.75
CA ALA A 48 -2.65 5.06 -3.08
C ALA A 48 -4.15 4.96 -3.38
N ARG A 49 -4.68 3.75 -3.56
CA ARG A 49 -6.08 3.54 -3.92
C ARG A 49 -6.98 3.38 -2.71
N VAL A 50 -8.16 3.97 -2.82
CA VAL A 50 -9.29 3.66 -1.97
C VAL A 50 -10.21 2.73 -2.76
N HIS A 51 -10.06 1.42 -2.53
CA HIS A 51 -10.76 0.39 -3.29
C HIS A 51 -12.25 0.35 -2.98
N ASN A 52 -13.08 0.23 -4.03
CA ASN A 52 -14.52 -0.01 -3.91
C ASN A 52 -14.93 -1.40 -4.45
N GLY A 53 -14.00 -2.35 -4.45
CA GLY A 53 -14.27 -3.75 -4.73
C GLY A 53 -14.10 -4.19 -6.17
N TYR A 54 -13.91 -3.32 -7.14
CA TYR A 54 -13.83 -3.65 -8.58
C TYR A 54 -12.72 -4.64 -8.94
N HIS A 55 -11.66 -4.72 -8.14
CA HIS A 55 -10.57 -5.68 -8.33
C HIS A 55 -10.93 -7.14 -8.00
N TYR A 56 -12.11 -7.37 -7.42
CA TYR A 56 -12.48 -8.70 -6.90
C TYR A 56 -13.72 -9.28 -7.62
N PRO A 57 -13.74 -9.34 -8.99
CA PRO A 57 -14.95 -9.72 -9.74
C PRO A 57 -15.40 -11.16 -9.49
N ARG A 58 -14.60 -11.96 -8.79
CA ARG A 58 -14.88 -13.36 -8.46
C ARG A 58 -15.18 -13.60 -6.98
N SER A 59 -15.28 -12.53 -6.15
CA SER A 59 -15.53 -12.66 -4.69
C SER A 59 -16.50 -11.61 -4.17
N LEU A 60 -17.79 -11.91 -4.19
CA LEU A 60 -18.84 -11.03 -3.66
C LEU A 60 -18.68 -10.74 -2.15
N SER A 61 -18.23 -11.70 -1.36
CA SER A 61 -17.99 -11.49 0.06
C SER A 61 -16.92 -10.43 0.31
N THR A 62 -15.82 -10.48 -0.44
CA THR A 62 -14.77 -9.47 -0.37
C THR A 62 -15.29 -8.09 -0.78
N VAL A 63 -16.08 -8.02 -1.86
CA VAL A 63 -16.63 -6.74 -2.34
C VAL A 63 -17.52 -6.09 -1.29
N ASN A 64 -18.45 -6.85 -0.69
CA ASN A 64 -19.37 -6.32 0.30
C ASN A 64 -18.60 -5.68 1.50
N SER A 65 -17.57 -6.39 2.00
CA SER A 65 -16.72 -5.85 3.06
C SER A 65 -15.96 -4.59 2.62
N VAL A 66 -15.37 -4.62 1.43
CA VAL A 66 -14.58 -3.49 0.89
C VAL A 66 -15.46 -2.27 0.66
N THR A 67 -16.68 -2.42 0.14
CA THR A 67 -17.61 -1.32 -0.11
C THR A 67 -18.04 -0.62 1.18
N GLU A 68 -18.26 -1.37 2.26
CA GLU A 68 -18.55 -0.79 3.57
C GLU A 68 -17.38 0.08 4.08
N TYR A 69 -16.15 -0.45 3.99
CA TYR A 69 -14.95 0.28 4.40
C TYR A 69 -14.62 1.44 3.48
N PHE A 70 -14.91 1.37 2.18
CA PHE A 70 -14.78 2.47 1.23
C PHE A 70 -15.56 3.71 1.70
N GLN A 71 -16.83 3.54 2.04
CA GLN A 71 -17.68 4.63 2.52
C GLN A 71 -17.15 5.22 3.85
N LYS A 72 -16.73 4.36 4.76
CA LYS A 72 -16.19 4.77 6.06
C LYS A 72 -14.89 5.55 5.90
N PHE A 73 -13.94 5.04 5.11
CA PHE A 73 -12.65 5.67 4.88
C PHE A 73 -12.82 7.04 4.19
N ASN A 74 -13.63 7.12 3.15
CA ASN A 74 -13.89 8.38 2.45
C ASN A 74 -14.50 9.44 3.37
N ARG A 75 -15.41 9.08 4.25
CA ARG A 75 -16.02 10.00 5.21
C ARG A 75 -15.04 10.45 6.30
N GLU A 76 -14.22 9.54 6.82
CA GLU A 76 -13.28 9.84 7.90
C GLU A 76 -12.07 10.64 7.41
N PHE A 77 -11.61 10.39 6.18
CA PHE A 77 -10.39 10.96 5.61
C PHE A 77 -10.62 11.77 4.33
N GLU A 78 -11.79 12.37 4.16
CA GLU A 78 -12.18 13.16 2.98
C GLU A 78 -11.12 14.20 2.57
N PHE A 79 -10.49 14.84 3.55
CA PHE A 79 -9.48 15.88 3.35
C PHE A 79 -8.25 15.40 2.55
N CYS A 80 -7.89 14.12 2.60
CA CYS A 80 -6.79 13.55 1.83
C CYS A 80 -7.24 12.76 0.59
N ILE A 81 -8.55 12.59 0.36
CA ILE A 81 -9.07 11.89 -0.81
C ILE A 81 -8.96 12.75 -2.06
N ASN A 82 -8.53 12.13 -3.15
CA ASN A 82 -8.66 12.67 -4.49
C ASN A 82 -9.76 11.89 -5.22
N SER A 83 -10.90 12.53 -5.39
CA SER A 83 -12.07 12.04 -6.15
C SER A 83 -12.33 12.87 -7.42
N SER A 84 -11.47 13.84 -7.75
CA SER A 84 -11.65 14.79 -8.83
C SER A 84 -11.17 14.29 -10.19
N PHE A 85 -11.23 12.99 -10.44
CA PHE A 85 -10.86 12.37 -11.70
C PHE A 85 -11.87 11.28 -12.10
N LYS A 86 -11.96 11.00 -13.39
CA LYS A 86 -12.79 9.93 -13.95
C LYS A 86 -12.02 8.61 -13.89
N LYS A 87 -12.62 7.60 -13.27
CA LYS A 87 -12.02 6.27 -13.17
C LYS A 87 -12.60 5.32 -14.20
N ILE A 88 -11.73 4.75 -15.04
CA ILE A 88 -12.06 3.80 -16.07
C ILE A 88 -11.48 2.42 -15.72
N TYR A 89 -12.34 1.42 -15.72
CA TYR A 89 -11.96 0.01 -15.73
C TYR A 89 -12.25 -0.56 -17.10
N ALA A 90 -11.36 -1.38 -17.63
CA ALA A 90 -11.54 -2.06 -18.91
C ALA A 90 -11.18 -3.53 -18.79
N THR A 91 -11.87 -4.35 -19.55
CA THR A 91 -11.54 -5.74 -19.77
C THR A 91 -10.83 -5.90 -21.11
N SER A 92 -9.74 -6.67 -21.13
CA SER A 92 -8.99 -6.89 -22.36
C SER A 92 -9.69 -7.88 -23.25
N SER A 93 -9.65 -7.64 -24.56
CA SER A 93 -10.18 -8.58 -25.56
C SER A 93 -9.48 -9.94 -25.56
N LYS A 94 -8.25 -10.00 -24.99
CA LYS A 94 -7.44 -11.23 -24.90
C LYS A 94 -6.81 -11.35 -23.52
N TYR A 95 -6.72 -12.57 -23.01
CA TYR A 95 -6.06 -12.91 -21.75
C TYR A 95 -6.66 -12.31 -20.47
N SER A 96 -7.84 -11.69 -20.55
CA SER A 96 -8.61 -11.34 -19.36
C SER A 96 -9.37 -12.56 -18.85
N TRP A 97 -9.35 -12.78 -17.55
CA TRP A 97 -10.12 -13.88 -16.92
C TRP A 97 -11.59 -13.50 -16.73
N THR A 98 -11.90 -12.21 -16.87
CA THR A 98 -13.26 -11.68 -16.76
C THR A 98 -13.59 -10.92 -18.04
N SER A 99 -14.68 -11.31 -18.73
CA SER A 99 -15.20 -10.59 -19.89
C SER A 99 -15.99 -9.34 -19.49
N ALA A 100 -16.23 -8.43 -20.43
CA ALA A 100 -17.05 -7.23 -20.22
C ALA A 100 -18.45 -7.59 -19.65
N ALA A 101 -19.10 -8.62 -20.20
CA ALA A 101 -20.41 -9.06 -19.74
C ALA A 101 -20.38 -9.60 -18.30
N GLN A 102 -19.34 -10.36 -17.94
CA GLN A 102 -19.15 -10.86 -16.59
C GLN A 102 -18.90 -9.73 -15.60
N PHE A 103 -18.06 -8.77 -15.94
CA PHE A 103 -17.78 -7.60 -15.10
C PHE A 103 -19.04 -6.77 -14.84
N LYS A 104 -19.81 -6.48 -15.87
CA LYS A 104 -21.09 -5.77 -15.76
C LYS A 104 -22.09 -6.50 -14.85
N LYS A 105 -22.23 -7.83 -15.01
CA LYS A 105 -23.06 -8.67 -14.14
C LYS A 105 -22.59 -8.65 -12.70
N PHE A 106 -21.28 -8.72 -12.47
CA PHE A 106 -20.67 -8.64 -11.16
C PHE A 106 -20.98 -7.29 -10.47
N CYS A 107 -20.74 -6.16 -11.13
CA CYS A 107 -21.05 -4.83 -10.58
C CYS A 107 -22.53 -4.68 -10.21
N LYS A 108 -23.44 -5.18 -11.07
CA LYS A 108 -24.88 -5.21 -10.78
C LYS A 108 -25.19 -6.01 -9.52
N ASN A 109 -24.59 -7.20 -9.37
CA ASN A 109 -24.83 -8.06 -8.21
C ASN A 109 -24.24 -7.48 -6.91
N ALA A 110 -23.13 -6.76 -7.02
CA ALA A 110 -22.46 -6.09 -5.91
C ALA A 110 -23.08 -4.71 -5.58
N ASN A 111 -24.05 -4.26 -6.38
CA ASN A 111 -24.68 -2.93 -6.26
C ASN A 111 -23.65 -1.77 -6.23
N ILE A 112 -22.63 -1.85 -7.10
CA ILE A 112 -21.61 -0.80 -7.27
C ILE A 112 -21.75 -0.11 -8.63
N LYS A 113 -21.38 1.19 -8.70
CA LYS A 113 -21.48 2.00 -9.92
C LYS A 113 -20.72 1.37 -11.08
N CYS A 114 -21.37 1.19 -12.23
CA CYS A 114 -20.74 0.67 -13.44
C CYS A 114 -21.49 1.21 -14.66
N ILE A 115 -20.92 2.24 -15.30
CA ILE A 115 -21.49 2.85 -16.49
C ILE A 115 -20.67 2.40 -17.68
N GLU A 116 -21.29 1.68 -18.63
CA GLU A 116 -20.65 1.24 -19.86
C GLU A 116 -20.35 2.43 -20.77
N ILE A 117 -19.13 2.48 -21.30
CA ILE A 117 -18.64 3.53 -22.18
C ILE A 117 -17.94 2.90 -23.39
N ASP A 118 -17.75 3.67 -24.47
CA ASP A 118 -17.04 3.19 -25.65
C ASP A 118 -15.56 2.97 -25.35
N PRO A 119 -15.05 1.71 -25.41
CA PRO A 119 -13.60 1.48 -25.23
C PRO A 119 -12.75 2.18 -26.29
N GLY A 120 -13.30 2.46 -27.49
CA GLY A 120 -12.62 3.17 -28.55
C GLY A 120 -12.24 4.62 -28.22
N GLU A 121 -12.84 5.22 -27.18
CA GLU A 121 -12.44 6.54 -26.68
C GLU A 121 -11.03 6.50 -26.06
N PHE A 122 -10.71 5.43 -25.33
CA PHE A 122 -9.49 5.34 -24.51
C PHE A 122 -8.44 4.41 -25.08
N PHE A 123 -8.86 3.34 -25.75
CA PHE A 123 -8.00 2.23 -26.12
C PHE A 123 -7.80 2.11 -27.64
N ASN A 124 -6.66 1.59 -28.03
CA ASN A 124 -6.38 1.23 -29.42
C ASN A 124 -7.36 0.12 -29.88
N PRO A 125 -7.71 0.11 -31.20
CA PRO A 125 -8.67 -0.85 -31.73
C PRO A 125 -8.34 -2.31 -31.39
N GLY A 126 -9.36 -3.04 -30.92
CA GLY A 126 -9.25 -4.47 -30.58
C GLY A 126 -8.50 -4.81 -29.29
N MET A 127 -8.09 -3.82 -28.49
CA MET A 127 -7.37 -4.07 -27.23
C MET A 127 -8.32 -4.42 -26.08
N CYS A 128 -9.48 -3.79 -25.99
CA CYS A 128 -10.47 -4.03 -24.94
C CYS A 128 -11.82 -4.42 -25.52
N ASP A 129 -12.51 -5.36 -24.87
CA ASP A 129 -13.87 -5.80 -25.21
C ASP A 129 -14.94 -5.02 -24.43
N GLY A 130 -14.55 -4.26 -23.42
CA GLY A 130 -15.43 -3.36 -22.67
C GLY A 130 -14.66 -2.33 -21.86
N ALA A 131 -15.29 -1.18 -21.64
CA ALA A 131 -14.81 -0.14 -20.77
C ALA A 131 -15.97 0.41 -19.93
N PHE A 132 -15.68 0.76 -18.69
CA PHE A 132 -16.67 1.14 -17.69
C PHE A 132 -16.17 2.30 -16.86
N GLU A 133 -16.99 3.33 -16.71
CA GLU A 133 -16.79 4.35 -15.69
C GLU A 133 -17.26 3.79 -14.34
N VAL A 134 -16.37 3.86 -13.35
CA VAL A 134 -16.57 3.30 -12.01
C VAL A 134 -16.28 4.33 -10.94
N GLU A 135 -16.55 3.99 -9.68
CA GLU A 135 -16.30 4.86 -8.53
C GLU A 135 -15.16 4.27 -7.67
N GLU A 136 -13.97 4.74 -7.90
CA GLU A 136 -12.79 4.43 -7.10
C GLU A 136 -11.90 5.66 -7.01
N TYR A 137 -11.35 5.93 -5.84
CA TYR A 137 -10.58 7.14 -5.54
C TYR A 137 -9.13 6.82 -5.22
N THR A 138 -8.34 7.87 -5.03
CA THR A 138 -7.00 7.76 -4.44
C THR A 138 -6.91 8.63 -3.20
N TYR A 139 -5.95 8.35 -2.33
CA TYR A 139 -5.66 9.17 -1.17
C TYR A 139 -4.23 9.70 -1.22
N ASP A 140 -4.00 10.84 -0.59
CA ASP A 140 -2.68 11.40 -0.42
C ASP A 140 -2.11 10.99 0.93
N SER A 141 -1.10 10.13 0.90
CA SER A 141 -0.51 9.57 2.11
C SER A 141 0.31 10.59 2.89
N ALA A 142 0.86 11.64 2.25
CA ALA A 142 1.58 12.70 2.94
C ALA A 142 0.61 13.58 3.75
N ILE A 143 -0.53 13.96 3.14
CA ILE A 143 -1.58 14.71 3.84
C ILE A 143 -2.15 13.88 5.02
N LEU A 144 -2.36 12.58 4.81
CA LEU A 144 -2.85 11.70 5.87
C LEU A 144 -1.85 11.54 7.01
N ARG A 145 -0.55 11.39 6.68
CA ARG A 145 0.54 11.38 7.67
C ARG A 145 0.52 12.63 8.55
N ASP A 146 0.53 13.79 7.91
CA ASP A 146 0.61 15.07 8.61
C ASP A 146 -0.60 15.28 9.52
N TYR A 147 -1.79 14.90 9.06
CA TYR A 147 -3.00 14.90 9.90
C TYR A 147 -2.85 13.98 11.13
N LEU A 148 -2.39 12.73 10.93
CA LEU A 148 -2.24 11.79 12.05
C LEU A 148 -1.22 12.29 13.07
N LEU A 149 -0.12 12.90 12.61
CA LEU A 149 0.88 13.49 13.51
C LEU A 149 0.30 14.66 14.31
N GLU A 150 -0.44 15.57 13.68
CA GLU A 150 -1.09 16.68 14.38
C GLU A 150 -2.16 16.21 15.39
N GLU A 151 -2.92 15.19 15.03
CA GLU A 151 -3.89 14.60 15.96
C GLU A 151 -3.22 13.91 17.16
N ILE A 152 -2.11 13.18 16.92
CA ILE A 152 -1.35 12.51 17.98
C ILE A 152 -0.74 13.51 18.96
N LYS A 153 -0.25 14.67 18.50
CA LYS A 153 0.30 15.72 19.37
C LYS A 153 -0.67 16.22 20.46
N LYS A 154 -1.98 16.03 20.28
CA LYS A 154 -2.98 16.37 21.29
C LYS A 154 -2.95 15.45 22.51
N PHE A 155 -2.20 14.34 22.43
CA PHE A 155 -2.13 13.30 23.46
C PHE A 155 -0.68 13.18 23.97
N PRO A 156 -0.27 13.94 25.02
CA PRO A 156 1.11 13.98 25.50
C PRO A 156 1.60 12.63 26.04
N GLN A 157 0.70 11.70 26.34
CA GLN A 157 1.02 10.33 26.75
C GLN A 157 1.36 9.41 25.56
N VAL A 158 1.31 9.88 24.31
CA VAL A 158 1.73 9.14 23.11
C VAL A 158 3.10 9.63 22.67
N GLU A 159 4.10 8.79 22.81
CA GLU A 159 5.48 9.06 22.41
C GLU A 159 5.77 8.42 21.05
N LEU A 160 6.43 9.17 20.15
CA LEU A 160 6.96 8.65 18.87
C LEU A 160 8.48 8.64 18.93
N LYS A 161 9.10 7.48 18.75
CA LYS A 161 10.56 7.33 18.72
C LYS A 161 11.00 6.77 17.37
N PHE A 162 11.85 7.52 16.68
CA PHE A 162 12.39 7.19 15.36
C PHE A 162 13.84 6.73 15.44
N ASN A 163 14.37 6.15 14.35
CA ASN A 163 15.71 5.56 14.25
C ASN A 163 15.96 4.47 15.30
N VAL A 164 14.94 3.72 15.69
CA VAL A 164 15.04 2.71 16.75
C VAL A 164 15.45 1.37 16.17
N LYS A 165 16.44 0.75 16.81
CA LYS A 165 16.78 -0.64 16.60
C LYS A 165 16.27 -1.47 17.77
N ILE A 166 15.36 -2.39 17.51
CA ILE A 166 14.93 -3.40 18.49
C ILE A 166 15.93 -4.54 18.44
N GLU A 167 16.52 -4.89 19.57
CA GLU A 167 17.55 -5.92 19.67
C GLU A 167 17.00 -7.23 20.21
N SER A 168 16.12 -7.17 21.19
CA SER A 168 15.43 -8.34 21.72
C SER A 168 14.05 -7.98 22.26
N ILE A 169 13.17 -8.95 22.29
CA ILE A 169 11.87 -8.88 22.96
C ILE A 169 11.77 -10.13 23.82
N GLU A 170 11.89 -9.96 25.12
CA GLU A 170 11.75 -11.04 26.09
C GLU A 170 10.33 -11.07 26.65
N ARG A 171 9.80 -12.26 26.86
CA ARG A 171 8.45 -12.46 27.38
C ARG A 171 8.49 -13.06 28.79
N SER A 172 7.83 -12.42 29.73
CA SER A 172 7.48 -13.02 31.01
C SER A 172 6.01 -13.53 30.97
N SER A 173 5.51 -14.02 32.10
CA SER A 173 4.11 -14.48 32.21
C SER A 173 3.08 -13.36 32.03
N ARG A 174 3.45 -12.10 32.21
CA ARG A 174 2.53 -10.95 32.21
C ARG A 174 2.96 -9.78 31.33
N GLU A 175 4.24 -9.67 30.98
CA GLU A 175 4.81 -8.51 30.32
C GLU A 175 5.84 -8.92 29.26
N PHE A 176 6.07 -8.01 28.33
CA PHE A 176 7.19 -8.03 27.40
C PHE A 176 8.22 -7.00 27.84
N TYR A 177 9.50 -7.36 27.70
CA TYR A 177 10.65 -6.49 27.90
C TYR A 177 11.32 -6.29 26.56
N ILE A 178 11.41 -5.06 26.10
CA ILE A 178 11.90 -4.71 24.77
C ILE A 178 13.21 -3.93 24.95
N ASN A 179 14.31 -4.50 24.45
CA ASN A 179 15.61 -3.85 24.45
C ASN A 179 15.79 -3.06 23.16
N ILE A 180 16.03 -1.76 23.29
CA ILE A 180 16.19 -0.82 22.19
C ILE A 180 17.51 -0.08 22.31
N ASP A 181 18.22 0.09 21.17
CA ASP A 181 19.44 0.88 21.05
C ASP A 181 20.56 0.48 22.06
N GLY A 182 20.66 -0.80 22.44
CA GLY A 182 21.74 -1.38 23.25
C GLY A 182 21.67 -1.14 24.75
N GLU A 183 20.97 -0.12 25.24
CA GLU A 183 21.01 0.27 26.65
C GLU A 183 19.64 0.54 27.28
N ASN A 184 18.60 0.70 26.48
CA ASN A 184 17.29 1.10 26.97
C ASN A 184 16.32 -0.08 26.95
N THR A 185 15.79 -0.47 28.10
CA THR A 185 14.72 -1.46 28.23
C THR A 185 13.42 -0.77 28.59
N ILE A 186 12.37 -1.07 27.83
CA ILE A 186 10.99 -0.69 28.13
C ILE A 186 10.16 -1.95 28.40
N SER A 187 9.07 -1.81 29.16
CA SER A 187 8.14 -2.92 29.42
C SER A 187 6.71 -2.57 29.05
N THR A 188 5.93 -3.58 28.68
CA THR A 188 4.52 -3.45 28.32
C THR A 188 3.77 -4.77 28.47
N GLY A 189 2.47 -4.68 28.74
CA GLY A 189 1.56 -5.84 28.65
C GLY A 189 1.07 -6.13 27.24
N TYR A 190 1.33 -5.23 26.24
CA TYR A 190 0.76 -5.35 24.90
C TYR A 190 1.66 -4.76 23.82
N ILE A 191 1.95 -5.55 22.79
CA ILE A 191 2.67 -5.11 21.59
C ILE A 191 1.74 -5.19 20.37
N LEU A 192 1.66 -4.11 19.60
CA LEU A 192 1.09 -4.11 18.26
C LEU A 192 2.23 -4.15 17.24
N ASN A 193 2.38 -5.27 16.54
CA ASN A 193 3.30 -5.40 15.42
C ASN A 193 2.64 -4.84 14.14
N ALA A 194 2.96 -3.61 13.77
CA ALA A 194 2.46 -2.89 12.60
C ALA A 194 3.53 -2.72 11.51
N THR A 195 4.46 -3.68 11.40
CA THR A 195 5.66 -3.58 10.57
C THR A 195 5.50 -4.11 9.15
N TYR A 196 4.31 -4.58 8.75
CA TYR A 196 3.99 -5.07 7.40
C TYR A 196 4.95 -6.15 6.91
N ALA A 197 5.87 -5.84 5.98
CA ALA A 197 6.84 -6.81 5.45
C ALA A 197 7.85 -7.31 6.49
N SER A 198 8.00 -6.63 7.63
CA SER A 198 8.87 -7.03 8.74
C SER A 198 8.12 -7.76 9.87
N ALA A 199 6.85 -8.14 9.66
CA ALA A 199 6.05 -8.75 10.72
C ALA A 199 6.69 -10.03 11.29
N ASN A 200 7.18 -10.90 10.43
CA ASN A 200 7.85 -12.13 10.86
C ASN A 200 9.23 -11.88 11.50
N GLN A 201 9.93 -10.83 11.11
CA GLN A 201 11.18 -10.43 11.79
C GLN A 201 10.93 -10.08 13.25
N ILE A 202 9.88 -9.30 13.52
CA ILE A 202 9.49 -8.95 14.88
C ILE A 202 8.96 -10.18 15.65
N ASN A 203 8.17 -11.04 15.00
CA ASN A 203 7.72 -12.28 15.61
C ASN A 203 8.89 -13.15 16.04
N THR A 204 9.90 -13.32 15.16
CA THR A 204 11.11 -14.11 15.45
C THR A 204 11.89 -13.53 16.63
N ILE A 205 12.09 -12.21 16.67
CA ILE A 205 12.78 -11.53 17.78
C ILE A 205 12.02 -11.71 19.10
N ALA A 206 10.68 -11.81 19.04
CA ALA A 206 9.81 -12.02 20.20
C ALA A 206 9.61 -13.49 20.58
N GLY A 207 10.29 -14.42 19.89
CA GLY A 207 10.19 -15.85 20.15
C GLY A 207 8.88 -16.51 19.67
N PHE A 208 8.15 -15.84 18.75
CA PHE A 208 6.97 -16.41 18.12
C PHE A 208 7.32 -17.08 16.80
N GLU A 209 6.58 -18.13 16.46
CA GLU A 209 6.69 -18.79 15.16
C GLU A 209 6.29 -17.83 14.03
N PRO A 210 7.13 -17.67 12.99
CA PRO A 210 6.75 -16.91 11.81
C PRO A 210 5.64 -17.63 11.04
N PHE A 211 4.71 -16.90 10.49
CA PHE A 211 3.67 -17.45 9.62
C PHE A 211 4.10 -17.46 8.14
N LYS A 212 3.61 -18.44 7.38
CA LYS A 212 3.93 -18.55 5.95
C LYS A 212 3.32 -17.37 5.18
N ILE A 213 4.15 -16.66 4.43
CA ILE A 213 3.77 -15.51 3.62
C ILE A 213 4.64 -15.47 2.35
N LYS A 214 4.06 -15.00 1.25
CA LYS A 214 4.82 -14.65 0.06
C LYS A 214 5.29 -13.20 0.17
N TYR A 215 6.58 -12.98 0.09
CA TYR A 215 7.18 -11.64 -0.03
C TYR A 215 7.38 -11.28 -1.49
N GLU A 216 7.10 -10.05 -1.85
CA GLU A 216 7.39 -9.51 -3.16
C GLU A 216 8.10 -8.16 -3.03
N LEU A 217 9.23 -8.02 -3.71
CA LEU A 217 9.89 -6.73 -3.90
C LEU A 217 9.24 -6.04 -5.09
N CYS A 218 8.43 -5.03 -4.83
CA CYS A 218 7.59 -4.37 -5.82
C CYS A 218 8.07 -2.93 -6.09
N GLU A 219 7.90 -2.49 -7.35
CA GLU A 219 8.07 -1.11 -7.76
C GLU A 219 6.72 -0.47 -8.07
N VAL A 220 6.50 0.76 -7.59
CA VAL A 220 5.45 1.65 -8.05
C VAL A 220 6.12 2.83 -8.75
N ILE A 221 5.86 3.00 -10.03
CA ILE A 221 6.47 4.08 -10.81
C ILE A 221 5.58 5.32 -10.73
N LEU A 222 6.17 6.45 -10.36
CA LEU A 222 5.51 7.75 -10.48
C LEU A 222 5.89 8.39 -11.81
N CYS A 223 4.90 8.88 -12.56
CA CYS A 223 5.09 9.47 -13.87
C CYS A 223 4.29 10.76 -14.04
N HIS A 224 4.71 11.59 -14.97
CA HIS A 224 4.03 12.82 -15.34
C HIS A 224 2.96 12.52 -16.40
N PRO A 225 1.65 12.75 -16.10
CA PRO A 225 0.57 12.56 -17.07
C PRO A 225 0.56 13.70 -18.08
N GLY A 226 0.30 13.40 -19.36
CA GLY A 226 -0.08 14.39 -20.37
C GLY A 226 -1.47 14.99 -20.09
N GLU A 227 -1.82 16.07 -20.76
CA GLU A 227 -3.04 16.85 -20.48
C GLU A 227 -4.32 16.01 -20.46
N ASN A 228 -4.48 15.10 -21.41
CA ASN A 228 -5.67 14.26 -21.50
C ASN A 228 -5.76 13.16 -20.42
N LEU A 229 -4.63 12.86 -19.75
CA LEU A 229 -4.55 11.83 -18.72
C LEU A 229 -4.68 12.41 -17.31
N LYS A 230 -4.40 13.70 -17.08
CA LYS A 230 -4.36 14.33 -15.76
C LYS A 230 -5.59 14.07 -14.88
N LYS A 231 -6.76 14.01 -15.48
CA LYS A 231 -8.04 13.77 -14.77
C LYS A 231 -8.61 12.38 -15.07
N LEU A 232 -7.77 11.43 -15.39
CA LEU A 232 -8.16 10.05 -15.66
C LEU A 232 -7.37 9.07 -14.81
N GLY A 233 -8.05 8.03 -14.34
CA GLY A 233 -7.42 6.83 -13.82
C GLY A 233 -7.87 5.66 -14.67
N ILE A 234 -6.95 4.89 -15.26
CA ILE A 234 -7.26 3.79 -16.15
C ILE A 234 -6.68 2.50 -15.61
N THR A 235 -7.49 1.45 -15.53
CA THR A 235 -7.08 0.10 -15.17
C THR A 235 -7.61 -0.89 -16.18
N VAL A 236 -6.74 -1.63 -16.85
CA VAL A 236 -7.12 -2.84 -17.57
C VAL A 236 -7.00 -3.99 -16.58
N MET A 237 -8.09 -4.73 -16.39
CA MET A 237 -8.23 -5.64 -15.26
C MET A 237 -8.22 -7.11 -15.61
N ASP A 238 -8.00 -7.88 -14.56
CA ASP A 238 -8.11 -9.31 -14.41
C ASP A 238 -7.20 -10.11 -15.33
N GLY A 239 -5.92 -9.72 -15.35
CA GLY A 239 -4.88 -10.38 -16.13
C GLY A 239 -3.53 -9.64 -16.04
N PRO A 240 -2.55 -9.97 -16.90
CA PRO A 240 -1.19 -9.42 -16.88
C PRO A 240 -1.13 -7.99 -17.45
N PHE A 241 -2.00 -7.10 -16.97
CA PHE A 241 -2.20 -5.77 -17.52
C PHE A 241 -1.62 -4.68 -16.62
N PHE A 242 -2.08 -3.45 -16.83
CA PHE A 242 -1.55 -2.26 -16.16
C PHE A 242 -2.64 -1.43 -15.50
N SER A 243 -2.19 -0.57 -14.63
CA SER A 243 -2.98 0.53 -14.10
C SER A 243 -2.17 1.80 -14.07
N ILE A 244 -2.77 2.91 -14.52
CA ILE A 244 -2.25 4.26 -14.40
C ILE A 244 -3.31 5.14 -13.73
N MET A 245 -2.95 5.78 -12.61
CA MET A 245 -3.91 6.52 -11.78
C MET A 245 -3.27 7.75 -11.15
N PRO A 246 -4.05 8.81 -10.88
CA PRO A 246 -3.58 9.90 -10.04
C PRO A 246 -3.01 9.38 -8.72
N PHE A 247 -1.83 9.86 -8.34
CA PHE A 247 -1.17 9.50 -7.10
C PHE A 247 -1.48 10.56 -6.03
N GLY A 248 -2.53 10.33 -5.26
CA GLY A 248 -3.05 11.30 -4.30
C GLY A 248 -3.37 12.65 -4.95
N LYS A 249 -2.91 13.74 -4.32
CA LYS A 249 -3.05 15.12 -4.78
C LYS A 249 -1.73 15.72 -5.33
N THR A 250 -0.75 14.86 -5.64
CA THR A 250 0.61 15.26 -6.05
C THR A 250 0.70 15.82 -7.47
N GLY A 251 -0.30 15.59 -8.31
CA GLY A 251 -0.24 15.88 -9.76
C GLY A 251 0.46 14.81 -10.58
N LEU A 252 1.11 13.84 -9.96
CA LEU A 252 1.69 12.67 -10.60
C LEU A 252 0.68 11.54 -10.75
N HIS A 253 1.00 10.57 -11.61
CA HIS A 253 0.28 9.30 -11.70
C HIS A 253 1.18 8.15 -11.25
N SER A 254 0.60 7.15 -10.62
CA SER A 254 1.23 5.87 -10.37
C SER A 254 1.00 4.94 -11.55
N LEU A 255 2.06 4.33 -12.05
CA LEU A 255 2.01 3.27 -13.06
C LEU A 255 2.43 1.95 -12.43
N THR A 256 1.60 0.94 -12.58
CA THR A 256 1.84 -0.43 -12.11
C THR A 256 1.39 -1.45 -13.13
N SER A 257 1.97 -2.65 -13.08
CA SER A 257 1.56 -3.79 -13.91
C SER A 257 1.59 -5.05 -13.06
N VAL A 258 0.61 -5.92 -13.23
CA VAL A 258 0.58 -7.21 -12.52
C VAL A 258 1.85 -8.03 -12.78
N THR A 259 2.37 -7.98 -13.99
CA THR A 259 3.56 -8.75 -14.39
C THR A 259 4.87 -8.11 -13.95
N PHE A 260 4.99 -6.78 -14.03
CA PHE A 260 6.29 -6.09 -13.93
C PHE A 260 6.45 -5.27 -12.66
N THR A 261 5.41 -5.06 -11.88
CA THR A 261 5.51 -4.45 -10.55
C THR A 261 6.34 -5.31 -9.59
N PRO A 262 6.16 -6.65 -9.50
CA PRO A 262 7.06 -7.49 -8.74
C PRO A 262 8.37 -7.73 -9.50
N HIS A 263 9.50 -7.34 -8.91
CA HIS A 263 10.84 -7.65 -9.40
C HIS A 263 11.33 -9.02 -8.94
N MET A 264 11.04 -9.34 -7.68
CA MET A 264 11.47 -10.57 -7.02
C MET A 264 10.39 -11.08 -6.10
N SER A 265 10.32 -12.39 -5.91
CA SER A 265 9.46 -13.01 -4.91
C SER A 265 10.22 -14.00 -4.06
N CYS A 266 9.80 -14.14 -2.80
CA CYS A 266 10.35 -15.06 -1.83
C CYS A 266 9.21 -15.76 -1.09
N HIS A 267 9.34 -17.07 -0.86
CA HIS A 267 8.36 -17.91 -0.16
C HIS A 267 8.87 -18.43 1.19
N GLU A 268 10.00 -17.91 1.65
CA GLU A 268 10.59 -18.24 2.93
C GLU A 268 9.86 -17.58 4.09
N ASN A 269 10.11 -18.02 5.31
CA ASN A 269 9.51 -17.41 6.50
C ASN A 269 9.98 -15.98 6.76
N LEU A 270 11.17 -15.63 6.29
CA LEU A 270 11.74 -14.28 6.32
C LEU A 270 12.03 -13.80 4.90
N PRO A 271 12.01 -12.49 4.64
CA PRO A 271 12.23 -11.95 3.29
C PRO A 271 13.68 -12.13 2.86
N LEU A 272 13.92 -13.03 1.92
CA LEU A 272 15.25 -13.33 1.37
C LEU A 272 15.25 -13.01 -0.13
N PHE A 273 16.00 -11.98 -0.52
CA PHE A 273 16.13 -11.53 -1.90
C PHE A 273 17.59 -11.47 -2.35
N GLU A 274 17.85 -11.74 -3.62
CA GLU A 274 19.20 -11.74 -4.19
C GLU A 274 19.94 -10.40 -3.99
N CYS A 275 19.23 -9.27 -4.10
CA CYS A 275 19.81 -7.93 -3.92
C CYS A 275 20.38 -7.69 -2.51
N GLN A 276 19.95 -8.43 -1.50
CA GLN A 276 20.48 -8.29 -0.13
C GLN A 276 21.94 -8.75 -0.01
N LYS A 277 22.38 -9.67 -0.86
CA LYS A 277 23.77 -10.16 -0.86
C LYS A 277 24.80 -9.04 -1.09
N ASN A 278 24.38 -8.00 -1.81
CA ASN A 278 25.24 -6.87 -2.16
C ASN A 278 25.12 -5.68 -1.17
N ASN A 279 24.13 -5.71 -0.27
CA ASN A 279 23.89 -4.63 0.67
C ASN A 279 24.12 -5.08 2.13
N PRO A 280 25.23 -4.68 2.77
CA PRO A 280 25.53 -5.10 4.15
C PRO A 280 24.55 -4.56 5.20
N LEU A 281 23.74 -3.56 4.83
CA LEU A 281 22.70 -2.98 5.71
C LEU A 281 21.34 -3.68 5.58
N CYS A 282 21.22 -4.64 4.65
CA CYS A 282 19.98 -5.36 4.38
C CYS A 282 20.17 -6.87 4.55
N SER A 283 19.31 -7.50 5.33
CA SER A 283 19.30 -8.95 5.53
C SER A 283 17.86 -9.46 5.73
N GLU A 284 17.69 -10.76 5.79
CA GLU A 284 16.41 -11.39 6.15
C GLU A 284 15.91 -10.96 7.53
N ASN A 285 16.83 -10.64 8.46
CA ASN A 285 16.51 -10.19 9.82
C ASN A 285 16.34 -8.67 9.95
N ARG A 286 16.76 -7.90 8.94
CA ARG A 286 16.65 -6.44 8.91
C ARG A 286 16.54 -5.92 7.48
N LEU A 287 15.35 -5.55 7.06
CA LEU A 287 15.16 -4.94 5.74
C LEU A 287 15.65 -3.49 5.74
N PHE A 288 16.51 -3.17 4.76
CA PHE A 288 16.85 -1.79 4.43
C PHE A 288 15.71 -1.15 3.62
N ASN A 289 15.63 0.18 3.62
CA ASN A 289 14.61 0.90 2.84
C ASN A 289 14.97 0.88 1.34
N CYS A 290 14.20 0.14 0.56
CA CYS A 290 14.44 -0.02 -0.88
C CYS A 290 14.33 1.29 -1.68
N ASN A 291 13.66 2.33 -1.15
CA ASN A 291 13.54 3.62 -1.83
C ASN A 291 14.88 4.36 -1.98
N ILE A 292 15.77 4.14 -1.01
CA ILE A 292 17.11 4.76 -0.95
C ILE A 292 18.24 3.75 -1.16
N CYS A 293 17.90 2.49 -1.52
CA CYS A 293 18.86 1.42 -1.70
C CYS A 293 19.52 1.50 -3.09
N GLU A 294 20.85 1.60 -3.11
CA GLU A 294 21.63 1.59 -4.36
C GLU A 294 21.62 0.23 -5.06
N PHE A 295 21.37 -0.86 -4.31
CA PHE A 295 21.33 -2.24 -4.80
C PHE A 295 19.94 -2.69 -5.21
N ARG A 296 18.97 -1.78 -5.27
CA ARG A 296 17.62 -2.11 -5.76
C ARG A 296 17.66 -2.52 -7.24
N PRO A 297 16.73 -3.38 -7.70
CA PRO A 297 16.65 -3.74 -9.12
C PRO A 297 16.48 -2.49 -10.01
N PRO A 298 16.96 -2.54 -11.28
CA PRO A 298 16.65 -1.52 -12.28
C PRO A 298 15.15 -1.38 -12.47
N SER A 299 14.69 -0.15 -12.76
CA SER A 299 13.27 0.11 -12.97
C SER A 299 12.69 -0.66 -14.16
N SER A 300 11.48 -1.18 -13.98
CA SER A 300 10.67 -1.82 -15.03
C SER A 300 9.92 -0.80 -15.91
N TRP A 301 10.29 0.47 -15.90
CA TRP A 301 9.64 1.54 -16.65
C TRP A 301 9.38 1.21 -18.12
N SER A 302 10.38 0.72 -18.84
CA SER A 302 10.26 0.41 -20.27
C SER A 302 9.18 -0.66 -20.54
N TYR A 303 9.08 -1.67 -19.68
CA TYR A 303 8.09 -2.73 -19.79
C TYR A 303 6.69 -2.23 -19.41
N MET A 304 6.54 -1.57 -18.26
CA MET A 304 5.25 -1.08 -17.78
C MET A 304 4.69 0.01 -18.68
N SER A 305 5.51 0.97 -19.12
CA SER A 305 5.10 2.01 -20.06
C SER A 305 4.79 1.45 -21.44
N GLY A 306 5.55 0.44 -21.90
CA GLY A 306 5.31 -0.24 -23.16
C GLY A 306 3.94 -0.93 -23.21
N ILE A 307 3.54 -1.65 -22.12
CA ILE A 307 2.20 -2.25 -22.04
C ILE A 307 1.14 -1.15 -22.04
N ALA A 308 1.27 -0.12 -21.22
CA ALA A 308 0.28 0.94 -21.16
C ALA A 308 0.11 1.65 -22.52
N LYS A 309 1.19 2.02 -23.18
CA LYS A 309 1.17 2.65 -24.51
C LYS A 309 0.60 1.74 -25.61
N LYS A 310 0.78 0.41 -25.49
CA LYS A 310 0.18 -0.54 -26.41
C LYS A 310 -1.35 -0.52 -26.35
N TYR A 311 -1.91 -0.35 -25.16
CA TYR A 311 -3.37 -0.32 -24.95
C TYR A 311 -3.97 1.05 -25.20
N LEU A 312 -3.35 2.10 -24.66
CA LEU A 312 -3.88 3.47 -24.70
C LEU A 312 -3.71 4.11 -26.08
N ARG A 313 -4.67 4.95 -26.45
CA ARG A 313 -4.50 5.85 -27.59
C ARG A 313 -3.40 6.85 -27.31
N SER A 314 -2.69 7.28 -28.35
CA SER A 314 -1.50 8.16 -28.28
C SER A 314 -1.76 9.50 -27.58
N GLN A 315 -3.01 9.97 -27.56
CA GLN A 315 -3.40 11.20 -26.88
C GLN A 315 -3.35 11.10 -25.34
N TYR A 316 -3.31 9.89 -24.78
CA TYR A 316 -3.16 9.62 -23.34
C TYR A 316 -1.69 9.30 -23.02
N ASP A 317 -0.83 10.27 -23.31
CA ASP A 317 0.60 10.19 -23.11
C ASP A 317 1.01 10.44 -21.66
N PHE A 318 2.21 9.98 -21.33
CA PHE A 318 2.87 10.16 -20.03
C PHE A 318 4.37 9.94 -20.16
N SER A 319 5.13 10.53 -19.24
CA SER A 319 6.61 10.44 -19.22
C SER A 319 7.12 10.13 -17.81
N PHE A 320 8.35 9.59 -17.76
CA PHE A 320 9.05 9.29 -16.49
C PHE A 320 9.72 10.53 -15.92
#